data_521b6cce0b7619ab0677ed3874dda9b8
#
_entry.id   521b6cce0b7619ab0677ed3874dda9b8
#
_cell.length_a   1.000
_cell.length_b   1.000
_cell.length_c   1.000
_cell.angle_alpha   90.00
_cell.angle_beta   90.00
_cell.angle_gamma   90.00
#
_symmetry.space_group_name_H-M   'P 1'
#
loop_
_entity.id
_entity.type
_entity.pdbx_description
1 polymer ?
#
loop_
_entity_poly.entity_id
_entity_poly.type
_entity_poly.pdbx_seq_one_letter_code
_entity_poly.pdbx_strand_id
1 'polypeptide(L)'
;GGVLRGQNILIFARPEMGKTLFAINLIRGLLVKGYKVLYMGNEDPCSAILPRILSRILEMPTEAIDPANPKTENILLSRGYAKLYAEDIMPGTWPHIRKRVEQIRPDVVVVDQIRHIYCGSMTKVEQMERVTIEARNLAKTYNLVMIGITQAGESAEGKLSLEMSDVDFSNTGMQGAVDLMIGIGANEDFMKQNRRMITLPKNKVGGQHDFFPVQYIIPINKVESL
;
A
#
# COMPACT_ATOMS: atom_id res chain seq x y z
N GLY A 1 -20.02 2.12 2.92
CA GLY A 1 -19.06 1.02 2.73
C GLY A 1 -17.64 1.51 2.91
N GLY A 2 -16.74 0.62 3.25
CA GLY A 2 -15.33 0.91 3.43
C GLY A 2 -14.64 -0.20 4.20
N VAL A 3 -13.32 -0.12 4.30
CA VAL A 3 -12.52 -1.08 5.07
C VAL A 3 -12.77 -0.87 6.57
N LEU A 4 -12.96 -1.95 7.30
CA LEU A 4 -13.17 -1.94 8.75
C LEU A 4 -11.85 -2.23 9.48
N ARG A 5 -11.74 -1.78 10.71
CA ARG A 5 -10.64 -2.16 11.60
C ARG A 5 -10.61 -3.67 11.80
N GLY A 6 -9.41 -4.23 11.96
CA GLY A 6 -9.18 -5.67 12.03
C GLY A 6 -9.03 -6.37 10.68
N GLN A 7 -9.08 -5.63 9.57
CA GLN A 7 -8.94 -6.18 8.21
C GLN A 7 -7.52 -6.10 7.68
N ASN A 8 -7.16 -7.12 6.89
CA ASN A 8 -5.91 -7.24 6.18
C ASN A 8 -6.12 -7.08 4.67
N ILE A 9 -5.47 -6.07 4.09
CA ILE A 9 -5.54 -5.71 2.67
C ILE A 9 -4.22 -6.05 2.01
N LEU A 10 -4.26 -6.58 0.80
CA LEU A 10 -3.09 -6.82 -0.02
C LEU A 10 -3.21 -6.08 -1.36
N ILE A 11 -2.22 -5.22 -1.64
CA ILE A 11 -2.08 -4.54 -2.93
C ILE A 11 -0.97 -5.25 -3.71
N PHE A 12 -1.23 -5.62 -4.95
CA PHE A 12 -0.25 -6.32 -5.75
C PHE A 12 -0.27 -5.89 -7.23
N ALA A 13 0.89 -5.90 -7.85
CA ALA A 13 1.09 -5.59 -9.26
C ALA A 13 2.49 -6.07 -9.71
N ARG A 14 2.70 -6.11 -11.01
CA ARG A 14 4.04 -6.28 -11.57
C ARG A 14 4.95 -5.10 -11.15
N PRO A 15 6.28 -5.27 -11.20
CA PRO A 15 7.21 -4.16 -11.06
C PRO A 15 6.81 -2.97 -11.93
N GLU A 16 7.08 -1.74 -11.48
CA GLU A 16 6.85 -0.47 -12.19
C GLU A 16 5.38 -0.13 -12.51
N MET A 17 4.41 -0.95 -12.11
CA MET A 17 2.98 -0.66 -12.30
C MET A 17 2.44 0.42 -11.35
N GLY A 18 3.26 0.94 -10.43
CA GLY A 18 2.91 2.06 -9.56
C GLY A 18 2.18 1.68 -8.28
N LYS A 19 2.48 0.51 -7.67
CA LYS A 19 1.95 0.07 -6.36
C LYS A 19 2.13 1.11 -5.28
N THR A 20 3.36 1.59 -5.11
CA THR A 20 3.71 2.60 -4.10
C THR A 20 2.98 3.92 -4.36
N LEU A 21 2.85 4.35 -5.62
CA LEU A 21 2.08 5.55 -5.98
C LEU A 21 0.60 5.39 -5.61
N PHE A 22 0.00 4.23 -5.85
CA PHE A 22 -1.37 3.94 -5.44
C PHE A 22 -1.50 3.97 -3.91
N ALA A 23 -0.57 3.35 -3.18
CA ALA A 23 -0.54 3.38 -1.71
C ALA A 23 -0.40 4.81 -1.16
N ILE A 24 0.41 5.66 -1.77
CA ILE A 24 0.56 7.07 -1.41
C ILE A 24 -0.80 7.81 -1.51
N ASN A 25 -1.62 7.50 -2.52
CA ASN A 25 -2.96 8.08 -2.65
C ASN A 25 -3.92 7.59 -1.55
N LEU A 26 -3.84 6.32 -1.16
CA LEU A 26 -4.60 5.82 0.00
C LEU A 26 -4.14 6.49 1.29
N ILE A 27 -2.83 6.63 1.53
CA ILE A 27 -2.26 7.31 2.70
C ILE A 27 -2.78 8.74 2.77
N ARG A 28 -2.70 9.50 1.67
CA ARG A 28 -3.24 10.88 1.61
C ARG A 28 -4.72 10.93 1.96
N GLY A 29 -5.52 10.02 1.40
CA GLY A 29 -6.96 9.95 1.70
C GLY A 29 -7.26 9.67 3.18
N LEU A 30 -6.46 8.80 3.81
CA LEU A 30 -6.55 8.46 5.23
C LEU A 30 -6.15 9.63 6.13
N LEU A 31 -5.05 10.31 5.82
CA LEU A 31 -4.56 11.47 6.58
C LEU A 31 -5.57 12.62 6.59
N VAL A 32 -6.17 12.93 5.44
CA VAL A 32 -7.21 13.98 5.33
C VAL A 32 -8.45 13.63 6.15
N LYS A 33 -8.79 12.35 6.27
CA LYS A 33 -9.86 11.86 7.15
C LYS A 33 -9.47 11.82 8.63
N GLY A 34 -8.23 12.18 8.96
CA GLY A 34 -7.74 12.27 10.33
C GLY A 34 -7.23 10.96 10.92
N TYR A 35 -7.06 9.91 10.13
CA TYR A 35 -6.48 8.64 10.59
C TYR A 35 -4.96 8.76 10.77
N LYS A 36 -4.45 8.06 11.79
CA LYS A 36 -3.02 7.94 12.05
C LYS A 36 -2.46 6.78 11.23
N VAL A 37 -1.48 7.06 10.38
CA VAL A 37 -0.87 6.10 9.46
C VAL A 37 0.59 5.85 9.85
N LEU A 38 0.97 4.57 9.95
CA LEU A 38 2.34 4.12 10.05
C LEU A 38 2.74 3.48 8.72
N TYR A 39 3.64 4.11 7.99
CA TYR A 39 4.26 3.57 6.78
C TYR A 39 5.61 2.95 7.12
N MET A 40 5.84 1.72 6.67
CA MET A 40 7.06 0.96 6.90
C MET A 40 7.62 0.49 5.55
N GLY A 41 8.74 1.10 5.14
CA GLY A 41 9.42 0.82 3.87
C GLY A 41 10.54 -0.20 4.04
N ASN A 42 10.60 -1.19 3.17
CA ASN A 42 11.72 -2.13 3.07
C ASN A 42 12.08 -2.47 1.60
N GLU A 43 11.63 -1.65 0.66
CA GLU A 43 12.04 -1.64 -0.75
C GLU A 43 12.76 -0.32 -1.06
N ASP A 44 12.02 0.78 -1.14
CA ASP A 44 12.57 2.12 -1.29
C ASP A 44 12.75 2.78 0.09
N PRO A 45 13.82 3.57 0.30
CA PRO A 45 14.03 4.27 1.57
C PRO A 45 12.97 5.38 1.76
N CYS A 46 12.60 5.63 3.01
CA CYS A 46 11.65 6.70 3.36
C CYS A 46 12.08 8.07 2.84
N SER A 47 13.38 8.33 2.71
CA SER A 47 13.91 9.56 2.09
C SER A 47 13.48 9.75 0.63
N ALA A 48 13.18 8.67 -0.11
CA ALA A 48 12.64 8.72 -1.46
C ALA A 48 11.10 8.74 -1.48
N ILE A 49 10.45 8.13 -0.49
CA ILE A 49 8.99 8.01 -0.43
C ILE A 49 8.33 9.27 0.16
N LEU A 50 8.90 9.84 1.22
CA LEU A 50 8.34 11.03 1.88
C LEU A 50 8.14 12.23 0.92
N PRO A 51 9.10 12.61 0.05
CA PRO A 51 8.89 13.67 -0.92
C PRO A 51 7.69 13.40 -1.86
N ARG A 52 7.47 12.14 -2.25
CA ARG A 52 6.33 11.74 -3.08
C ARG A 52 5.00 11.84 -2.33
N ILE A 53 4.98 11.52 -1.03
CA ILE A 53 3.80 11.72 -0.17
C ILE A 53 3.51 13.22 -0.02
N LEU A 54 4.54 14.05 0.20
CA LEU A 54 4.41 15.52 0.27
C LEU A 54 3.86 16.08 -1.04
N SER A 55 4.43 15.68 -2.18
CA SER A 55 3.95 16.05 -3.51
C SER A 55 2.47 15.75 -3.68
N ARG A 56 2.03 14.55 -3.26
CA ARG A 56 0.62 14.15 -3.33
C ARG A 56 -0.27 14.94 -2.38
N ILE A 57 0.20 15.27 -1.18
CA ILE A 57 -0.56 16.06 -0.21
C ILE A 57 -0.71 17.51 -0.70
N LEU A 58 0.36 18.09 -1.21
CA LEU A 58 0.40 19.49 -1.68
C LEU A 58 -0.21 19.66 -3.09
N GLU A 59 -0.32 18.58 -3.86
CA GLU A 59 -0.76 18.56 -5.27
C GLU A 59 0.17 19.40 -6.17
N MET A 60 1.48 19.27 -5.93
CA MET A 60 2.53 19.96 -6.70
C MET A 60 3.72 19.03 -6.94
N PRO A 61 4.50 19.24 -8.02
CA PRO A 61 5.71 18.44 -8.26
C PRO A 61 6.70 18.53 -7.10
N THR A 62 7.42 17.45 -6.87
CA THR A 62 8.38 17.33 -5.74
C THR A 62 9.43 18.46 -5.77
N GLU A 63 9.90 18.82 -6.98
CA GLU A 63 10.93 19.85 -7.21
C GLU A 63 10.43 21.27 -6.89
N ALA A 64 9.11 21.47 -6.88
CA ALA A 64 8.49 22.75 -6.55
C ALA A 64 8.18 22.92 -5.05
N ILE A 65 8.44 21.89 -4.23
CA ILE A 65 8.17 21.93 -2.79
C ILE A 65 9.30 22.66 -2.08
N ASP A 66 8.99 23.81 -1.50
CA ASP A 66 9.86 24.50 -0.55
C ASP A 66 9.42 24.14 0.88
N PRO A 67 10.18 23.27 1.58
CA PRO A 67 9.83 22.88 2.94
C PRO A 67 10.01 23.98 3.97
N ALA A 68 10.79 25.03 3.66
CA ALA A 68 11.01 26.18 4.54
C ALA A 68 9.88 27.22 4.43
N ASN A 69 8.97 27.08 3.46
CA ASN A 69 7.88 28.01 3.29
C ASN A 69 6.76 27.75 4.33
N PRO A 70 6.43 28.71 5.21
CA PRO A 70 5.39 28.53 6.24
C PRO A 70 4.00 28.16 5.68
N LYS A 71 3.70 28.58 4.45
CA LYS A 71 2.44 28.17 3.79
C LYS A 71 2.41 26.68 3.49
N THR A 72 3.56 26.12 3.09
CA THR A 72 3.71 24.68 2.87
C THR A 72 3.42 23.90 4.15
N GLU A 73 4.04 24.27 5.26
CA GLU A 73 3.81 23.65 6.56
C GLU A 73 2.34 23.72 6.99
N ASN A 74 1.72 24.90 6.89
CA ASN A 74 0.30 25.06 7.25
C ASN A 74 -0.63 24.18 6.42
N ILE A 75 -0.39 24.04 5.12
CA ILE A 75 -1.17 23.14 4.25
C ILE A 75 -0.96 21.68 4.66
N LEU A 76 0.27 21.27 4.93
CA LEU A 76 0.59 19.90 5.36
C LEU A 76 -0.12 19.56 6.68
N LEU A 77 -0.05 20.44 7.66
CA LEU A 77 -0.70 20.27 8.96
C LEU A 77 -2.23 20.19 8.81
N SER A 78 -2.83 21.09 8.02
CA SER A 78 -4.28 21.10 7.76
C SER A 78 -4.77 19.84 7.05
N ARG A 79 -3.90 19.17 6.27
CA ARG A 79 -4.18 17.93 5.55
C ARG A 79 -3.78 16.67 6.33
N GLY A 80 -3.43 16.80 7.63
CA GLY A 80 -3.21 15.69 8.55
C GLY A 80 -1.82 15.08 8.51
N TYR A 81 -0.84 15.74 7.90
CA TYR A 81 0.54 15.23 7.80
C TYR A 81 1.17 14.91 9.17
N ALA A 82 0.84 15.62 10.22
CA ALA A 82 1.29 15.34 11.59
C ALA A 82 0.87 13.93 12.11
N LYS A 83 -0.05 13.26 11.43
CA LYS A 83 -0.49 11.89 11.74
C LYS A 83 0.20 10.81 10.90
N LEU A 84 1.17 11.18 10.05
CA LEU A 84 2.01 10.26 9.31
C LEU A 84 3.27 9.95 10.09
N TYR A 85 3.51 8.66 10.29
CA TYR A 85 4.75 8.10 10.80
C TYR A 85 5.35 7.23 9.70
N ALA A 86 6.60 7.45 9.35
CA ALA A 86 7.29 6.68 8.31
C ALA A 86 8.67 6.26 8.80
N GLU A 87 9.02 5.00 8.58
CA GLU A 87 10.34 4.48 8.95
C GLU A 87 10.79 3.36 8.01
N ASP A 88 12.10 3.25 7.87
CA ASP A 88 12.75 2.15 7.16
C ASP A 88 12.88 0.94 8.09
N ILE A 89 12.53 -0.25 7.57
CA ILE A 89 12.55 -1.50 8.34
C ILE A 89 13.40 -2.57 7.65
N MET A 90 14.69 -2.31 7.45
CA MET A 90 15.59 -3.28 6.81
C MET A 90 16.61 -3.85 7.81
N PRO A 91 16.63 -5.20 8.02
CA PRO A 91 15.61 -6.18 7.65
C PRO A 91 14.35 -6.02 8.50
N GLY A 92 13.17 -6.08 7.86
CA GLY A 92 11.89 -6.02 8.57
C GLY A 92 11.61 -7.29 9.36
N THR A 93 11.13 -7.16 10.60
CA THR A 93 10.68 -8.28 11.43
C THR A 93 9.37 -7.96 12.12
N TRP A 94 8.55 -9.00 12.37
CA TRP A 94 7.26 -8.83 13.08
C TRP A 94 7.40 -8.29 14.51
N PRO A 95 8.41 -8.70 15.32
CA PRO A 95 8.63 -8.08 16.62
C PRO A 95 8.88 -6.58 16.55
N HIS A 96 9.65 -6.12 15.55
CA HIS A 96 9.88 -4.68 15.33
C HIS A 96 8.57 -3.96 14.99
N ILE A 97 7.81 -4.49 14.02
CA ILE A 97 6.53 -3.91 13.61
C ILE A 97 5.57 -3.81 14.81
N ARG A 98 5.42 -4.88 15.60
CA ARG A 98 4.58 -4.90 16.81
C ARG A 98 4.99 -3.82 17.81
N LYS A 99 6.28 -3.72 18.12
CA LYS A 99 6.81 -2.68 19.02
C LYS A 99 6.42 -1.27 18.56
N ARG A 100 6.54 -1.00 17.25
CA ARG A 100 6.17 0.31 16.68
C ARG A 100 4.66 0.55 16.74
N VAL A 101 3.85 -0.47 16.45
CA VAL A 101 2.38 -0.39 16.58
C VAL A 101 1.97 -0.06 18.01
N GLU A 102 2.59 -0.69 19.01
CA GLU A 102 2.31 -0.43 20.44
C GLU A 102 2.68 1.00 20.85
N GLN A 103 3.81 1.51 20.35
CA GLN A 103 4.28 2.87 20.64
C GLN A 103 3.44 3.96 19.98
N ILE A 104 3.12 3.77 18.69
CA ILE A 104 2.45 4.79 17.87
C ILE A 104 0.93 4.67 17.98
N ARG A 105 0.40 3.45 18.14
CA ARG A 105 -1.04 3.15 18.09
C ARG A 105 -1.70 3.72 16.83
N PRO A 106 -1.26 3.28 15.64
CA PRO A 106 -1.80 3.76 14.38
C PRO A 106 -3.20 3.19 14.13
N ASP A 107 -3.98 3.87 13.29
CA ASP A 107 -5.24 3.33 12.75
C ASP A 107 -4.98 2.40 11.57
N VAL A 108 -3.92 2.70 10.81
CA VAL A 108 -3.52 1.97 9.59
C VAL A 108 -2.01 1.77 9.59
N VAL A 109 -1.58 0.54 9.26
CA VAL A 109 -0.18 0.20 9.00
C VAL A 109 -0.03 -0.17 7.53
N VAL A 110 0.93 0.44 6.84
CA VAL A 110 1.29 0.12 5.45
C VAL A 110 2.70 -0.46 5.46
N VAL A 111 2.88 -1.64 4.84
CA VAL A 111 4.21 -2.28 4.69
C VAL A 111 4.54 -2.46 3.21
N ASP A 112 5.59 -1.81 2.76
CA ASP A 112 6.04 -1.82 1.36
C ASP A 112 7.51 -2.28 1.24
N GLN A 113 7.80 -3.57 0.96
CA GLN A 113 6.95 -4.70 0.59
C GLN A 113 6.83 -5.72 1.74
N ILE A 114 5.63 -6.26 1.90
CA ILE A 114 5.36 -7.22 2.99
C ILE A 114 6.12 -8.54 2.82
N ARG A 115 6.38 -9.00 1.59
CA ARG A 115 7.11 -10.23 1.30
C ARG A 115 8.58 -10.22 1.78
N HIS A 116 9.15 -9.04 2.06
CA HIS A 116 10.52 -8.90 2.55
C HIS A 116 10.62 -8.97 4.08
N ILE A 117 9.49 -9.11 4.79
CA ILE A 117 9.51 -9.32 6.24
C ILE A 117 10.08 -10.71 6.54
N TYR A 118 11.14 -10.73 7.32
CA TYR A 118 11.82 -11.97 7.70
C TYR A 118 10.96 -12.81 8.65
N CYS A 119 10.76 -14.07 8.30
CA CYS A 119 9.97 -15.04 9.07
C CYS A 119 10.75 -16.32 9.42
N GLY A 120 12.07 -16.31 9.32
CA GLY A 120 12.91 -17.49 9.50
C GLY A 120 13.27 -18.16 8.17
N SER A 121 13.92 -19.33 8.25
CA SER A 121 14.29 -20.11 7.05
C SER A 121 13.09 -20.92 6.58
N MET A 122 12.51 -20.53 5.45
CA MET A 122 11.36 -21.19 4.80
C MET A 122 11.35 -20.90 3.30
N THR A 123 10.55 -21.64 2.55
CA THR A 123 10.34 -21.37 1.12
C THR A 123 9.62 -20.04 0.92
N LYS A 124 9.75 -19.45 -0.27
CA LYS A 124 9.08 -18.17 -0.59
C LYS A 124 7.56 -18.25 -0.48
N VAL A 125 6.96 -19.41 -0.81
CA VAL A 125 5.52 -19.66 -0.67
C VAL A 125 5.10 -19.68 0.80
N GLU A 126 5.82 -20.43 1.65
CA GLU A 126 5.58 -20.47 3.09
C GLU A 126 5.79 -19.10 3.74
N GLN A 127 6.81 -18.36 3.31
CA GLN A 127 7.05 -17.00 3.78
C GLN A 127 5.88 -16.08 3.43
N MET A 128 5.39 -16.11 2.18
CA MET A 128 4.26 -15.27 1.76
C MET A 128 2.98 -15.61 2.53
N GLU A 129 2.71 -16.89 2.77
CA GLU A 129 1.62 -17.31 3.64
C GLU A 129 1.81 -16.80 5.08
N ARG A 130 2.99 -17.01 5.65
CA ARG A 130 3.30 -16.58 7.03
C ARG A 130 3.16 -15.09 7.22
N VAL A 131 3.69 -14.25 6.31
CA VAL A 131 3.61 -12.79 6.44
C VAL A 131 2.17 -12.30 6.37
N THR A 132 1.31 -12.92 5.55
CA THR A 132 -0.09 -12.52 5.45
C THR A 132 -0.91 -12.96 6.67
N ILE A 133 -0.61 -14.12 7.27
CA ILE A 133 -1.21 -14.56 8.53
C ILE A 133 -0.82 -13.62 9.68
N GLU A 134 0.47 -13.28 9.80
CA GLU A 134 0.94 -12.34 10.85
C GLU A 134 0.34 -10.94 10.66
N ALA A 135 0.22 -10.46 9.42
CA ALA A 135 -0.46 -9.21 9.11
C ALA A 135 -1.92 -9.20 9.58
N ARG A 136 -2.66 -10.27 9.31
CA ARG A 136 -4.04 -10.45 9.78
C ARG A 136 -4.13 -10.51 11.30
N ASN A 137 -3.22 -11.23 11.96
CA ASN A 137 -3.16 -11.31 13.41
C ASN A 137 -2.90 -9.94 14.02
N LEU A 138 -1.95 -9.18 13.46
CA LEU A 138 -1.66 -7.82 13.89
C LEU A 138 -2.90 -6.91 13.77
N ALA A 139 -3.55 -6.93 12.59
CA ALA A 139 -4.76 -6.15 12.36
C ALA A 139 -5.85 -6.42 13.40
N LYS A 140 -6.11 -7.70 13.71
CA LYS A 140 -7.12 -8.11 14.69
C LYS A 140 -6.73 -7.79 16.11
N THR A 141 -5.47 -8.10 16.51
CA THR A 141 -4.99 -7.90 17.88
C THR A 141 -5.01 -6.43 18.28
N TYR A 142 -4.60 -5.54 17.38
CA TYR A 142 -4.52 -4.10 17.66
C TYR A 142 -5.70 -3.30 17.11
N ASN A 143 -6.71 -3.97 16.54
CA ASN A 143 -7.90 -3.35 15.97
C ASN A 143 -7.55 -2.20 14.99
N LEU A 144 -6.64 -2.47 14.05
CA LEU A 144 -6.18 -1.55 13.01
C LEU A 144 -6.42 -2.14 11.63
N VAL A 145 -6.20 -1.36 10.59
CA VAL A 145 -6.16 -1.84 9.20
C VAL A 145 -4.71 -2.12 8.82
N MET A 146 -4.45 -3.33 8.31
CA MET A 146 -3.15 -3.69 7.76
C MET A 146 -3.21 -3.63 6.24
N ILE A 147 -2.26 -2.93 5.60
CA ILE A 147 -2.10 -2.85 4.14
C ILE A 147 -0.70 -3.38 3.80
N GLY A 148 -0.65 -4.56 3.21
CA GLY A 148 0.59 -5.12 2.66
C GLY A 148 0.68 -4.81 1.17
N ILE A 149 1.87 -4.43 0.71
CA ILE A 149 2.18 -4.27 -0.71
C ILE A 149 3.11 -5.41 -1.12
N THR A 150 2.83 -6.05 -2.27
CA THR A 150 3.64 -7.16 -2.79
C THR A 150 3.70 -7.14 -4.31
N GLN A 151 4.45 -8.04 -4.90
CA GLN A 151 4.54 -8.17 -6.35
C GLN A 151 3.57 -9.23 -6.87
N ALA A 152 3.16 -9.04 -8.12
CA ALA A 152 2.53 -10.05 -8.94
C ALA A 152 3.59 -10.89 -9.67
N GLY A 153 3.30 -12.16 -9.89
CA GLY A 153 4.12 -13.08 -10.64
C GLY A 153 4.09 -12.81 -12.16
N GLU A 154 4.83 -13.61 -12.90
CA GLU A 154 4.92 -13.49 -14.37
C GLU A 154 3.56 -13.68 -15.07
N SER A 155 2.66 -14.48 -14.48
CA SER A 155 1.30 -14.68 -14.99
C SER A 155 0.48 -13.40 -15.14
N ALA A 156 0.87 -12.32 -14.45
CA ALA A 156 0.22 -11.01 -14.50
C ALA A 156 0.72 -10.12 -15.64
N GLU A 157 1.72 -10.54 -16.41
CA GLU A 157 2.33 -9.72 -17.47
C GLU A 157 1.30 -9.38 -18.55
N GLY A 158 1.17 -8.09 -18.89
CA GLY A 158 0.25 -7.58 -19.91
C GLY A 158 -1.23 -7.68 -19.58
N LYS A 159 -1.61 -8.20 -18.41
CA LYS A 159 -3.01 -8.32 -17.99
C LYS A 159 -3.57 -6.97 -17.49
N LEU A 160 -4.76 -6.62 -17.96
CA LEU A 160 -5.54 -5.53 -17.37
C LEU A 160 -6.19 -5.97 -16.05
N SER A 161 -6.83 -7.14 -16.03
CA SER A 161 -7.49 -7.68 -14.83
C SER A 161 -6.62 -8.74 -14.19
N LEU A 162 -6.25 -8.50 -12.92
CA LEU A 162 -5.46 -9.44 -12.14
C LEU A 162 -6.35 -10.28 -11.23
N GLU A 163 -5.97 -11.55 -11.07
CA GLU A 163 -6.64 -12.54 -10.23
C GLU A 163 -5.85 -12.83 -8.95
N MET A 164 -6.45 -13.51 -7.98
CA MET A 164 -5.76 -13.92 -6.74
C MET A 164 -4.53 -14.79 -7.00
N SER A 165 -4.56 -15.61 -8.05
CA SER A 165 -3.46 -16.48 -8.47
C SER A 165 -2.28 -15.71 -9.08
N ASP A 166 -2.48 -14.45 -9.50
CA ASP A 166 -1.43 -13.61 -10.06
C ASP A 166 -0.49 -13.02 -9.01
N VAL A 167 -0.80 -13.15 -7.72
CA VAL A 167 0.15 -12.75 -6.65
C VAL A 167 1.34 -13.71 -6.65
N ASP A 168 2.56 -13.14 -6.64
CA ASP A 168 3.80 -13.92 -6.59
C ASP A 168 3.85 -14.79 -5.32
N PHE A 169 4.17 -16.07 -5.47
CA PHE A 169 4.16 -17.07 -4.41
C PHE A 169 2.80 -17.28 -3.72
N SER A 170 1.69 -17.04 -4.45
CA SER A 170 0.33 -17.22 -3.94
C SER A 170 0.01 -18.68 -3.65
N ASN A 171 -0.70 -18.93 -2.56
CA ASN A 171 -1.35 -20.19 -2.24
C ASN A 171 -2.69 -19.95 -1.54
N THR A 172 -3.46 -21.02 -1.30
CA THR A 172 -4.77 -20.94 -0.65
C THR A 172 -4.69 -20.37 0.79
N GLY A 173 -3.61 -20.68 1.52
CA GLY A 173 -3.39 -20.19 2.89
C GLY A 173 -3.20 -18.66 2.91
N MET A 174 -2.32 -18.15 2.04
CA MET A 174 -2.10 -16.72 1.85
C MET A 174 -3.41 -16.01 1.48
N GLN A 175 -4.11 -16.52 0.45
CA GLN A 175 -5.39 -15.96 0.03
C GLN A 175 -6.42 -15.98 1.16
N GLY A 176 -6.45 -17.03 1.98
CA GLY A 176 -7.33 -17.15 3.16
C GLY A 176 -7.11 -16.07 4.21
N ALA A 177 -5.87 -15.61 4.37
CA ALA A 177 -5.47 -14.62 5.38
C ALA A 177 -5.72 -13.15 4.98
N VAL A 178 -6.16 -12.88 3.75
CA VAL A 178 -6.43 -11.53 3.23
C VAL A 178 -7.94 -11.31 3.14
N ASP A 179 -8.43 -10.12 3.50
CA ASP A 179 -9.86 -9.77 3.44
C ASP A 179 -10.21 -8.99 2.16
N LEU A 180 -9.29 -8.17 1.67
CA LEU A 180 -9.42 -7.43 0.41
C LEU A 180 -8.12 -7.54 -0.39
N MET A 181 -8.21 -7.90 -1.66
CA MET A 181 -7.07 -7.88 -2.58
C MET A 181 -7.33 -6.84 -3.66
N ILE A 182 -6.32 -6.02 -3.92
CA ILE A 182 -6.33 -4.96 -4.94
C ILE A 182 -5.23 -5.26 -5.94
N GLY A 183 -5.60 -5.67 -7.13
CA GLY A 183 -4.70 -5.87 -8.25
C GLY A 183 -4.58 -4.59 -9.10
N ILE A 184 -3.36 -4.25 -9.52
CA ILE A 184 -3.10 -3.13 -10.43
C ILE A 184 -2.50 -3.71 -11.70
N GLY A 185 -3.28 -3.69 -12.77
CA GLY A 185 -2.90 -4.22 -14.08
C GLY A 185 -2.81 -3.15 -15.15
N ALA A 186 -2.04 -3.43 -16.20
CA ALA A 186 -1.99 -2.61 -17.42
C ALA A 186 -1.47 -3.45 -18.59
N ASN A 187 -1.98 -3.17 -19.77
CA ASN A 187 -1.38 -3.54 -21.02
C ASN A 187 -0.56 -2.35 -21.60
N GLU A 188 0.08 -2.54 -22.74
CA GLU A 188 0.90 -1.49 -23.39
C GLU A 188 0.12 -0.19 -23.66
N ASP A 189 -1.14 -0.27 -24.10
CA ASP A 189 -1.96 0.90 -24.42
C ASP A 189 -2.30 1.71 -23.17
N PHE A 190 -2.62 1.02 -22.07
CA PHE A 190 -2.84 1.66 -20.76
C PHE A 190 -1.56 2.32 -20.25
N MET A 191 -0.41 1.64 -20.38
CA MET A 191 0.89 2.17 -19.95
C MET A 191 1.23 3.46 -20.70
N LYS A 192 1.10 3.48 -22.04
CA LYS A 192 1.35 4.68 -22.88
C LYS A 192 0.49 5.88 -22.48
N GLN A 193 -0.70 5.64 -21.94
CA GLN A 193 -1.64 6.67 -21.49
C GLN A 193 -1.53 6.98 -20.00
N ASN A 194 -0.55 6.42 -19.28
CA ASN A 194 -0.45 6.48 -17.82
C ASN A 194 -1.73 5.99 -17.11
N ARG A 195 -2.44 5.02 -17.68
CA ARG A 195 -3.64 4.40 -17.12
C ARG A 195 -3.33 3.08 -16.46
N ARG A 196 -4.13 2.72 -15.46
CA ARG A 196 -4.09 1.40 -14.84
C ARG A 196 -5.52 0.89 -14.65
N MET A 197 -5.65 -0.43 -14.65
CA MET A 197 -6.89 -1.09 -14.26
C MET A 197 -6.73 -1.53 -12.80
N ILE A 198 -7.61 -1.07 -11.94
CA ILE A 198 -7.73 -1.55 -10.56
C ILE A 198 -8.74 -2.69 -10.55
N THR A 199 -8.37 -3.82 -9.96
CA THR A 199 -9.24 -4.98 -9.84
C THR A 199 -9.36 -5.41 -8.38
N LEU A 200 -10.51 -5.94 -8.00
CA LEU A 200 -10.80 -6.46 -6.67
C LEU A 200 -11.05 -7.97 -6.74
N PRO A 201 -9.99 -8.79 -6.97
CA PRO A 201 -10.15 -10.23 -7.15
C PRO A 201 -10.63 -10.94 -5.88
N LYS A 202 -10.47 -10.31 -4.72
CA LYS A 202 -11.06 -10.72 -3.45
C LYS A 202 -11.62 -9.52 -2.71
N ASN A 203 -12.88 -9.61 -2.29
CA ASN A 203 -13.55 -8.55 -1.54
C ASN A 203 -14.54 -9.11 -0.52
N LYS A 204 -14.07 -9.38 0.70
CA LYS A 204 -14.93 -9.76 1.83
C LYS A 204 -15.65 -8.56 2.48
N VAL A 205 -15.27 -7.33 2.10
CA VAL A 205 -15.76 -6.10 2.70
C VAL A 205 -17.11 -5.71 2.10
N GLY A 206 -17.22 -5.72 0.77
CA GLY A 206 -18.44 -5.33 0.04
C GLY A 206 -19.06 -6.46 -0.79
N GLY A 207 -18.37 -7.58 -0.93
CA GLY A 207 -18.84 -8.76 -1.68
C GLY A 207 -18.80 -8.61 -3.20
N GLN A 208 -18.58 -7.41 -3.74
CA GLN A 208 -18.49 -7.17 -5.18
C GLN A 208 -17.06 -7.33 -5.66
N HIS A 209 -16.89 -8.10 -6.74
CA HIS A 209 -15.66 -8.19 -7.50
C HIS A 209 -15.75 -7.19 -8.64
N ASP A 210 -15.06 -6.07 -8.48
CA ASP A 210 -15.17 -4.93 -9.38
C ASP A 210 -13.84 -4.63 -10.06
N PHE A 211 -13.90 -3.94 -11.19
CA PHE A 211 -12.71 -3.41 -11.85
C PHE A 211 -13.05 -2.04 -12.45
N PHE A 212 -12.09 -1.11 -12.36
CA PHE A 212 -12.27 0.24 -12.89
C PHE A 212 -10.93 0.84 -13.33
N PRO A 213 -10.93 1.62 -14.42
CA PRO A 213 -9.73 2.30 -14.88
C PRO A 213 -9.44 3.54 -14.03
N VAL A 214 -8.15 3.83 -13.87
CA VAL A 214 -7.66 5.03 -13.20
C VAL A 214 -6.58 5.71 -14.01
N GLN A 215 -6.45 7.03 -13.87
CA GLN A 215 -5.39 7.86 -14.45
C GLN A 215 -4.31 8.11 -13.41
N TYR A 216 -3.05 7.89 -13.78
CA TYR A 216 -1.87 8.25 -13.01
C TYR A 216 -1.32 9.60 -13.48
N ILE A 217 -1.29 10.59 -12.60
CA ILE A 217 -0.68 11.90 -12.84
C ILE A 217 0.67 11.90 -12.12
N ILE A 218 1.69 11.41 -12.84
CA ILE A 218 3.01 11.11 -12.29
C ILE A 218 3.68 12.33 -11.62
N PRO A 219 3.68 13.56 -12.23
CA PRO A 219 4.39 14.69 -11.65
C PRO A 219 3.96 15.07 -10.23
N ILE A 220 2.73 14.79 -9.86
CA ILE A 220 2.17 15.09 -8.53
C ILE A 220 1.77 13.85 -7.73
N ASN A 221 2.25 12.68 -8.14
CA ASN A 221 1.97 11.40 -7.52
C ASN A 221 0.46 11.13 -7.28
N LYS A 222 -0.42 11.58 -8.18
CA LYS A 222 -1.88 11.48 -8.03
C LYS A 222 -2.44 10.31 -8.83
N VAL A 223 -3.44 9.65 -8.24
CA VAL A 223 -4.33 8.70 -8.91
C VAL A 223 -5.74 9.24 -8.84
N GLU A 224 -6.44 9.25 -9.95
CA GLU A 224 -7.85 9.66 -10.02
C GLU A 224 -8.68 8.68 -10.86
N SER A 225 -9.98 8.59 -10.57
CA SER A 225 -10.92 7.81 -11.38
C SER A 225 -11.11 8.46 -12.76
N LEU A 226 -11.29 7.62 -13.77
CA LEU A 226 -11.70 8.03 -15.11
C LEU A 226 -13.21 8.10 -15.22
#